data_d4df3773384a397b428bf1201c23ee53
#
_entry.id   d4df3773384a397b428bf1201c23ee53
#
_cell.length_a   1.000
_cell.length_b   1.000
_cell.length_c   1.000
_cell.angle_alpha   90.00
_cell.angle_beta   90.00
_cell.angle_gamma   90.00
#
_symmetry.space_group_name_H-M   'P 1'
#
loop_
_entity.id
_entity.type
_entity.pdbx_description
1 polymer ?
#
loop_
_entity_poly.entity_id
_entity_poly.type
_entity_poly.pdbx_seq_one_letter_code
_entity_poly.pdbx_strand_id
1 'polypeptide(L)' 'TVYIDDAVHPWRGERWAHLLADTLPELHAMAQQLGIPRRAFQNRRSGAHYDVPAALRDTAIALGAVAISVQAL' A
#
# COMPACT_ATOMS: atom_id res chain seq x y z
N THR A 1 -3.38 -11.32 5.22
CA THR A 1 -2.31 -10.42 5.64
C THR A 1 -2.12 -9.30 4.62
N VAL A 2 -1.96 -8.08 5.11
CA VAL A 2 -1.69 -6.90 4.30
C VAL A 2 -0.22 -6.52 4.46
N TYR A 3 0.41 -6.13 3.37
CA TYR A 3 1.82 -5.76 3.34
C TYR A 3 1.98 -4.33 2.83
N ILE A 4 3.00 -3.64 3.29
CA ILE A 4 3.37 -2.33 2.77
C ILE A 4 4.88 -2.26 2.56
N ASP A 5 5.31 -1.81 1.38
CA ASP A 5 6.73 -1.73 1.06
C ASP A 5 7.35 -0.40 1.52
N ASP A 6 8.61 -0.21 1.17
CA ASP A 6 9.30 1.05 1.46
C ASP A 6 8.72 2.17 0.60
N ALA A 7 8.60 3.37 1.17
CA ALA A 7 8.12 4.55 0.45
C ALA A 7 9.25 5.11 -0.41
N VAL A 8 9.63 4.38 -1.47
CA VAL A 8 10.77 4.73 -2.33
C VAL A 8 10.36 5.13 -3.75
N HIS A 9 9.08 5.10 -4.06
CA HIS A 9 8.59 5.39 -5.41
C HIS A 9 8.28 6.89 -5.54
N PRO A 10 9.15 7.70 -6.17
CA PRO A 10 8.93 9.14 -6.27
C PRO A 10 7.85 9.45 -7.31
N TRP A 11 6.91 10.33 -6.96
CA TRP A 11 5.91 10.84 -7.89
C TRP A 11 5.31 12.12 -7.32
N ARG A 12 5.19 13.14 -8.15
CA ARG A 12 4.61 14.45 -7.81
C ARG A 12 5.21 15.05 -6.53
N GLY A 13 6.52 14.96 -6.36
CA GLY A 13 7.21 15.54 -5.21
C GLY A 13 7.07 14.76 -3.92
N GLU A 14 6.40 13.62 -3.95
CA GLU A 14 6.22 12.76 -2.77
C GLU A 14 6.82 11.38 -3.03
N ARG A 15 7.06 10.66 -1.94
CA ARG A 15 7.42 9.25 -2.00
C ARG A 15 6.18 8.41 -1.70
N TRP A 16 6.06 7.30 -2.40
CA TRP A 16 4.90 6.42 -2.31
C TRP A 16 5.31 5.00 -1.99
N ALA A 17 4.54 4.36 -1.14
CA ALA A 17 4.67 2.94 -0.86
C ALA A 17 3.60 2.16 -1.62
N HIS A 18 3.84 0.86 -1.84
CA HIS A 18 2.83 -0.03 -2.38
C HIS A 18 2.17 -0.79 -1.25
N LEU A 19 0.83 -0.78 -1.23
CA LEU A 19 0.02 -1.56 -0.31
C LEU A 19 -0.49 -2.79 -1.06
N LEU A 20 -0.19 -3.97 -0.51
CA LEU A 20 -0.52 -5.25 -1.12
C LEU A 20 -1.19 -6.13 -0.06
N ALA A 21 -1.83 -7.21 -0.48
CA ALA A 21 -2.41 -8.17 0.45
C ALA A 21 -2.54 -9.54 -0.20
N ASP A 22 -2.71 -10.56 0.63
CA ASP A 22 -2.94 -11.92 0.16
C ASP A 22 -4.29 -12.06 -0.55
N THR A 23 -5.28 -11.25 -0.14
CA THR A 23 -6.61 -11.25 -0.75
C THR A 23 -7.07 -9.82 -1.04
N LEU A 24 -7.93 -9.66 -2.04
CA LEU A 24 -8.49 -8.36 -2.38
C LEU A 24 -9.36 -7.76 -1.27
N PRO A 25 -10.23 -8.53 -0.60
CA PRO A 25 -11.01 -7.98 0.52
C PRO A 25 -10.14 -7.35 1.60
N GLU A 26 -9.02 -7.97 1.96
CA GLU A 26 -8.08 -7.42 2.94
C GLU A 26 -7.46 -6.12 2.44
N LEU A 27 -7.06 -6.10 1.17
CA LEU A 27 -6.44 -4.91 0.56
C LEU A 27 -7.40 -3.72 0.57
N HIS A 28 -8.64 -3.95 0.12
CA HIS A 28 -9.64 -2.89 0.07
C HIS A 28 -10.05 -2.40 1.46
N ALA A 29 -10.13 -3.30 2.44
CA ALA A 29 -10.45 -2.92 3.81
C ALA A 29 -9.38 -2.01 4.41
N MET A 30 -8.11 -2.33 4.20
CA MET A 30 -7.02 -1.49 4.68
C MET A 30 -7.02 -0.12 4.00
N ALA A 31 -7.20 -0.09 2.68
CA ALA A 31 -7.26 1.17 1.93
C ALA A 31 -8.40 2.06 2.44
N GLN A 32 -9.56 1.48 2.73
CA GLN A 32 -10.68 2.20 3.29
C GLN A 32 -10.33 2.82 4.65
N GLN A 33 -9.68 2.08 5.53
CA GLN A 33 -9.25 2.59 6.82
C GLN A 33 -8.25 3.73 6.70
N LEU A 34 -7.44 3.71 5.65
CA LEU A 34 -6.47 4.78 5.37
C LEU A 34 -7.10 5.98 4.67
N GLY A 35 -8.38 5.91 4.33
CA GLY A 35 -9.07 6.98 3.61
C GLY A 35 -8.73 7.04 2.12
N ILE A 36 -8.18 5.96 1.56
CA ILE A 36 -7.82 5.90 0.15
C ILE A 36 -9.03 5.41 -0.65
N PRO A 37 -9.49 6.20 -1.65
CA PRO A 37 -10.69 5.83 -2.41
C PRO A 37 -10.47 4.60 -3.28
N ARG A 38 -11.54 3.83 -3.50
CA ARG A 38 -11.51 2.62 -4.31
C ARG A 38 -11.04 2.87 -5.74
N ARG A 39 -11.28 4.07 -6.28
CA ARG A 39 -10.83 4.45 -7.62
C ARG A 39 -9.32 4.49 -7.75
N ALA A 40 -8.59 4.56 -6.63
CA ALA A 40 -7.13 4.53 -6.64
C ALA A 40 -6.56 3.11 -6.74
N PHE A 41 -7.42 2.08 -6.71
CA PHE A 41 -7.00 0.70 -6.85
C PHE A 41 -6.40 0.46 -8.24
N GLN A 42 -5.24 -0.19 -8.25
CA GLN A 42 -4.53 -0.54 -9.48
C GLN A 42 -4.47 -2.06 -9.62
N ASN A 43 -5.22 -2.59 -10.57
CA ASN A 43 -5.26 -4.01 -10.84
C ASN A 43 -4.34 -4.31 -12.03
N ARG A 44 -3.06 -4.48 -11.76
CA ARG A 44 -2.05 -4.70 -12.79
C ARG A 44 -1.56 -6.13 -12.79
N ARG A 45 -0.97 -6.56 -13.93
CA ARG A 45 -0.38 -7.90 -14.03
C ARG A 45 0.73 -8.14 -13.01
N SER A 46 1.47 -7.09 -12.68
CA SER A 46 2.55 -7.17 -11.68
C SER A 46 2.02 -7.34 -10.25
N GLY A 47 0.73 -7.20 -10.05
CA GLY A 47 0.07 -7.35 -8.76
C GLY A 47 -0.93 -6.24 -8.51
N ALA A 48 -2.04 -6.60 -7.86
CA ALA A 48 -3.04 -5.64 -7.42
C ALA A 48 -2.52 -4.86 -6.22
N HIS A 49 -2.62 -3.53 -6.26
CA HIS A 49 -2.08 -2.70 -5.19
C HIS A 49 -2.74 -1.33 -5.14
N TYR A 50 -2.48 -0.62 -4.03
CA TYR A 50 -2.73 0.81 -3.93
C TYR A 50 -1.41 1.52 -3.72
N ASP A 51 -1.29 2.74 -4.26
CA ASP A 51 -0.18 3.63 -3.92
C ASP A 51 -0.55 4.40 -2.66
N VAL A 52 0.32 4.38 -1.67
CA VAL A 52 0.10 4.99 -0.37
C VAL A 52 1.16 6.04 -0.13
N PRO A 53 0.78 7.30 0.16
CA PRO A 53 1.76 8.34 0.49
C PRO A 53 2.61 7.91 1.69
N ALA A 54 3.89 8.30 1.68
CA ALA A 54 4.81 7.96 2.77
C ALA A 54 4.25 8.37 4.14
N ALA A 55 3.51 9.48 4.19
CA ALA A 55 2.92 9.96 5.44
C ALA A 55 1.90 8.99 6.05
N LEU A 56 1.29 8.11 5.25
CA LEU A 56 0.32 7.12 5.74
C LEU A 56 0.92 5.74 6.01
N ARG A 57 2.20 5.55 5.69
CA ARG A 57 2.86 4.25 5.85
C ARG A 57 2.84 3.77 7.30
N ASP A 58 3.22 4.64 8.24
CA ASP A 58 3.23 4.28 9.65
C ASP A 58 1.82 3.98 10.18
N THR A 59 0.83 4.71 9.70
CA THR A 59 -0.57 4.46 10.05
C THR A 59 -1.00 3.07 9.57
N ALA A 60 -0.62 2.69 8.35
CA ALA A 60 -0.93 1.37 7.83
C ALA A 60 -0.29 0.28 8.69
N ILE A 61 0.96 0.45 9.10
CA ILE A 61 1.64 -0.49 9.97
C ILE A 61 0.94 -0.59 11.33
N ALA A 62 0.53 0.54 11.89
CA ALA A 62 -0.20 0.58 13.15
C ALA A 62 -1.55 -0.16 13.04
N LEU A 63 -2.16 -0.18 11.86
CA LEU A 63 -3.42 -0.90 11.60
C LEU A 63 -3.20 -2.38 11.26
N GLY A 64 -1.96 -2.85 11.26
CA GLY A 64 -1.65 -4.26 11.09
C GLY A 64 -0.96 -4.63 9.78
N ALA A 65 -0.63 -3.67 8.93
CA ALA A 65 0.14 -3.98 7.72
C ALA A 65 1.56 -4.40 8.10
N VAL A 66 2.07 -5.42 7.43
CA VAL A 66 3.42 -5.92 7.64
C VAL A 66 4.38 -5.15 6.73
N ALA A 67 5.38 -4.53 7.32
CA ALA A 67 6.39 -3.82 6.56
C ALA A 67 7.30 -4.80 5.82
N ILE A 68 7.46 -4.59 4.51
CA ILE A 68 8.37 -5.37 3.68
C ILE A 68 9.30 -4.41 2.93
N SER A 69 10.45 -4.92 2.52
CA SER A 69 11.38 -4.14 1.70
C SER A 69 11.23 -4.51 0.24
N VAL A 70 11.21 -3.51 -0.63
CA VAL A 70 11.22 -3.73 -2.08
C VAL A 70 12.40 -4.58 -2.50
N GLN A 71 13.53 -4.40 -1.84
CA GLN A 71 14.75 -5.13 -2.16
C GLN A 71 14.71 -6.61 -1.74
N ALA A 72 13.77 -6.98 -0.87
CA ALA A 72 13.57 -8.36 -0.46
C ALA A 72 12.76 -9.17 -1.47
N LEU A 73 12.21 -8.50 -2.46
CA LEU A 73 11.47 -9.14 -3.55
C LEU A 73 12.40 -9.52 -4.71
#